data_f5f0e220750d35c9823edc893006d8f8
#
_entry.id   f5f0e220750d35c9823edc893006d8f8
#
_cell.length_a   1.000
_cell.length_b   1.000
_cell.length_c   1.000
_cell.angle_alpha   90.00
_cell.angle_beta   90.00
_cell.angle_gamma   90.00
#
_symmetry.space_group_name_H-M   'P 1'
#
loop_
_entity.id
_entity.type
_entity.pdbx_description
1 polymer ?
#
loop_
_entity_poly.entity_id
_entity_poly.type
_entity_poly.pdbx_seq_one_letter_code
_entity_poly.pdbx_strand_id
1 'polypeptide(L)'
;MPAIQRGISPVPTGLEPETVGNRSDSPASVSFLLQTGGDRRIWPDAITRRNRYGTLAIPADDEISFSSTTASNISREGYLAAGAELARLTDIASPSSVASEQWFADIRDRIAGNLGCAGAHVVLAASGTDAELLALCITVGVSRRPLTNLLVAPDETGNGVPRAAAGSHYSDLTALGSAVEAGAPLEGLPPGRIEVRTIAIRNQTGEPRHQHDIDADIIAAVELELRRDRDVLVHVLDTSKTGLPAVTRQAARHAAALAPGRVRVIVDACQFRGSISRLKQDLADGFMVALTGSKFVAGPPFSGALLIPPAFAEELAVRSDIPAGLAEYSAALDWPTALRQGMRFKFKSGLNLGLGLRWVAALAHLDRYTEVDESRQSLVKAQFVRSVRSRIDAVKGISLHEDDEGDHLGSRAMVPVTLMTGAGTFASFEACQDIQLSMRGLHGGPVCHIGQAVRLGSRTVLRIAASAVDVIGVSQAMSAGQSLHQALTPLESRLDILLHKLSAVLHHRRGA
;
A
#
# COMPACT_ATOMS: atom_id res chain seq x y z
N MET A 1 -0.38 -27.55 -35.06
CA MET A 1 -1.77 -27.39 -34.58
C MET A 1 -1.91 -25.94 -34.09
N PRO A 2 -2.89 -25.15 -34.56
CA PRO A 2 -2.91 -23.71 -34.41
C PRO A 2 -3.45 -23.29 -33.06
N ALA A 3 -2.76 -22.28 -32.45
CA ALA A 3 -3.18 -21.60 -31.27
C ALA A 3 -4.43 -20.75 -31.51
N ILE A 4 -5.44 -20.94 -30.69
CA ILE A 4 -6.68 -20.15 -30.72
C ILE A 4 -6.37 -18.80 -30.08
N GLN A 5 -6.13 -17.80 -30.92
CA GLN A 5 -6.23 -16.41 -30.55
C GLN A 5 -7.72 -16.07 -30.32
N ARG A 6 -8.15 -15.96 -29.07
CA ARG A 6 -9.42 -15.30 -28.76
C ARG A 6 -9.22 -13.81 -28.83
N GLY A 7 -9.88 -13.20 -29.82
CA GLY A 7 -9.85 -11.78 -30.11
C GLY A 7 -10.34 -10.96 -28.92
N ILE A 8 -9.49 -10.04 -28.48
CA ILE A 8 -9.88 -8.91 -27.65
C ILE A 8 -10.49 -7.91 -28.62
N SER A 9 -11.78 -7.65 -28.49
CA SER A 9 -12.47 -6.60 -29.24
C SER A 9 -11.79 -5.26 -28.99
N PRO A 10 -11.59 -4.42 -30.00
CA PRO A 10 -10.98 -3.11 -29.82
C PRO A 10 -11.88 -2.23 -28.95
N VAL A 11 -11.28 -1.68 -27.90
CA VAL A 11 -11.87 -0.61 -27.11
C VAL A 11 -12.14 0.57 -28.04
N PRO A 12 -13.31 1.23 -27.97
CA PRO A 12 -13.60 2.40 -28.80
C PRO A 12 -12.56 3.50 -28.51
N THR A 13 -11.70 3.78 -29.48
CA THR A 13 -10.88 4.99 -29.55
C THR A 13 -11.83 6.15 -29.86
N GLY A 14 -12.21 6.89 -28.82
CA GLY A 14 -13.12 8.02 -29.00
C GLY A 14 -13.58 8.62 -27.68
N LEU A 15 -12.64 8.98 -26.80
CA LEU A 15 -12.83 10.03 -25.80
C LEU A 15 -11.71 11.02 -26.01
N GLU A 16 -11.84 11.85 -27.06
CA GLU A 16 -11.19 13.16 -27.07
C GLU A 16 -11.65 13.90 -25.81
N PRO A 17 -10.80 14.72 -25.18
CA PRO A 17 -11.23 15.59 -24.11
C PRO A 17 -12.27 16.53 -24.71
N GLU A 18 -13.56 16.22 -24.53
CA GLU A 18 -14.63 17.15 -24.79
C GLU A 18 -14.30 18.41 -23.98
N THR A 19 -14.01 19.47 -24.72
CA THR A 19 -14.03 20.85 -24.25
C THR A 19 -15.25 21.00 -23.35
N VAL A 20 -15.01 21.35 -22.08
CA VAL A 20 -16.03 21.68 -21.09
C VAL A 20 -16.81 22.89 -21.63
N GLY A 21 -17.82 22.59 -22.44
CA GLY A 21 -18.87 23.52 -22.81
C GLY A 21 -19.91 23.49 -21.71
N ASN A 22 -20.07 24.61 -21.03
CA ASN A 22 -21.23 25.06 -20.24
C ASN A 22 -22.25 23.96 -19.86
N ARG A 23 -21.93 23.19 -18.79
CA ARG A 23 -22.95 22.54 -17.96
C ARG A 23 -22.97 23.26 -16.63
N SER A 24 -24.12 23.83 -16.32
CA SER A 24 -24.48 24.44 -15.05
C SER A 24 -23.91 23.68 -13.87
N ASP A 25 -23.20 24.39 -13.01
CA ASP A 25 -22.57 24.08 -11.75
C ASP A 25 -23.28 22.98 -10.93
N SER A 26 -22.96 21.71 -11.20
CA SER A 26 -23.11 20.66 -10.21
C SER A 26 -21.70 20.36 -9.67
N PRO A 27 -21.43 20.59 -8.40
CA PRO A 27 -20.11 20.30 -7.82
C PRO A 27 -19.78 18.83 -8.08
N ALA A 28 -18.55 18.55 -8.51
CA ALA A 28 -18.09 17.19 -8.75
C ALA A 28 -18.35 16.35 -7.49
N SER A 29 -19.04 15.22 -7.63
CA SER A 29 -19.40 14.40 -6.47
C SER A 29 -18.14 13.85 -5.78
N VAL A 30 -18.19 13.66 -4.46
CA VAL A 30 -17.10 13.05 -3.68
C VAL A 30 -16.67 11.73 -4.30
N SER A 31 -17.64 10.88 -4.68
CA SER A 31 -17.37 9.57 -5.29
C SER A 31 -16.61 9.68 -6.61
N PHE A 32 -16.84 10.70 -7.42
CA PHE A 32 -16.08 10.96 -8.64
C PHE A 32 -14.65 11.37 -8.30
N LEU A 33 -14.45 12.34 -7.41
CA LEU A 33 -13.12 12.84 -7.04
C LEU A 33 -12.26 11.77 -6.36
N LEU A 34 -12.85 10.89 -5.56
CA LEU A 34 -12.16 9.76 -4.95
C LEU A 34 -11.57 8.78 -5.99
N GLN A 35 -12.02 8.83 -7.25
CA GLN A 35 -11.55 8.01 -8.37
C GLN A 35 -10.58 8.75 -9.30
N THR A 36 -10.16 9.96 -8.96
CA THR A 36 -9.20 10.77 -9.73
C THR A 36 -7.82 10.78 -9.08
N GLY A 37 -6.79 11.21 -9.81
CA GLY A 37 -5.43 11.36 -9.27
C GLY A 37 -4.79 10.04 -8.86
N GLY A 38 -4.94 9.03 -9.67
CA GLY A 38 -4.33 7.72 -9.59
C GLY A 38 -4.29 7.06 -10.97
N ASP A 39 -3.52 5.98 -11.12
CA ASP A 39 -3.44 5.25 -12.38
C ASP A 39 -4.70 4.41 -12.66
N ARG A 40 -4.70 3.64 -13.78
CA ARG A 40 -5.87 2.83 -14.19
C ARG A 40 -6.42 1.88 -13.12
N ARG A 41 -5.65 1.54 -12.11
CA ARG A 41 -6.09 0.63 -11.03
C ARG A 41 -7.19 1.22 -10.16
N ILE A 42 -7.32 2.56 -10.10
CA ILE A 42 -8.37 3.23 -9.34
C ILE A 42 -9.68 3.37 -10.14
N TRP A 43 -9.61 3.25 -11.48
CA TRP A 43 -10.77 3.47 -12.33
C TRP A 43 -11.83 2.39 -12.12
N PRO A 44 -13.11 2.78 -12.08
CA PRO A 44 -14.21 1.84 -11.94
C PRO A 44 -14.46 1.08 -13.24
N ASP A 45 -14.74 -0.19 -13.12
CA ASP A 45 -15.33 -0.97 -14.19
C ASP A 45 -16.74 -0.42 -14.52
N ALA A 46 -17.08 -0.37 -15.80
CA ALA A 46 -18.33 0.28 -16.27
C ALA A 46 -19.61 -0.42 -15.76
N ILE A 47 -19.56 -1.73 -15.54
CA ILE A 47 -20.71 -2.55 -15.14
C ILE A 47 -20.78 -2.66 -13.61
N THR A 48 -19.69 -3.12 -13.00
CA THR A 48 -19.63 -3.41 -11.56
C THR A 48 -19.41 -2.18 -10.70
N ARG A 49 -18.97 -1.07 -11.30
CA ARG A 49 -18.55 0.18 -10.64
C ARG A 49 -17.40 0.00 -9.64
N ARG A 50 -16.77 -1.17 -9.63
CA ARG A 50 -15.63 -1.51 -8.79
C ARG A 50 -14.33 -1.24 -9.51
N ASN A 51 -13.33 -0.80 -8.77
CA ASN A 51 -11.99 -0.68 -9.31
C ASN A 51 -11.28 -2.05 -9.38
N ARG A 52 -10.03 -2.07 -9.84
CA ARG A 52 -9.25 -3.32 -9.98
C ARG A 52 -9.16 -4.14 -8.68
N TYR A 53 -9.22 -3.51 -7.52
CA TYR A 53 -9.16 -4.18 -6.21
C TYR A 53 -10.54 -4.71 -5.76
N GLY A 54 -11.58 -4.37 -6.48
CA GLY A 54 -12.96 -4.73 -6.17
C GLY A 54 -13.64 -3.78 -5.19
N THR A 55 -13.04 -2.64 -4.88
CA THR A 55 -13.63 -1.63 -3.99
C THR A 55 -14.50 -0.65 -4.76
N LEU A 56 -15.47 -0.07 -4.06
CA LEU A 56 -16.32 1.01 -4.53
C LEU A 56 -15.80 2.37 -4.03
N ALA A 57 -16.16 3.44 -4.72
CA ALA A 57 -15.90 4.81 -4.28
C ALA A 57 -17.01 5.38 -3.37
N ILE A 58 -17.95 4.54 -2.95
CA ILE A 58 -19.03 4.82 -2.00
C ILE A 58 -19.02 3.74 -0.92
N PRO A 59 -19.56 4.01 0.28
CA PRO A 59 -19.70 3.00 1.32
C PRO A 59 -20.53 1.79 0.87
N ALA A 60 -20.12 0.61 1.31
CA ALA A 60 -20.81 -0.67 1.08
C ALA A 60 -20.89 -1.42 2.42
N ASP A 61 -21.79 -0.95 3.28
CA ASP A 61 -21.90 -1.40 4.68
C ASP A 61 -22.45 -2.84 4.81
N ASP A 62 -23.05 -3.38 3.75
CA ASP A 62 -23.54 -4.75 3.62
C ASP A 62 -22.47 -5.75 3.18
N GLU A 63 -21.27 -5.28 2.81
CA GLU A 63 -20.17 -6.12 2.39
C GLU A 63 -19.25 -6.49 3.56
N ILE A 64 -18.77 -7.72 3.54
CA ILE A 64 -17.83 -8.21 4.54
C ILE A 64 -16.41 -8.14 3.98
N SER A 65 -15.53 -7.39 4.64
CA SER A 65 -14.15 -7.22 4.18
C SER A 65 -13.13 -7.69 5.22
N PHE A 66 -12.29 -8.63 4.78
CA PHE A 66 -11.04 -9.05 5.41
C PHE A 66 -9.89 -9.00 4.39
N SER A 67 -9.92 -7.97 3.51
CA SER A 67 -8.97 -7.78 2.39
C SER A 67 -7.94 -6.69 2.63
N SER A 68 -7.77 -6.20 3.84
CA SER A 68 -6.93 -5.04 4.18
C SER A 68 -5.45 -5.18 3.81
N THR A 69 -4.99 -6.38 3.43
CA THR A 69 -3.65 -6.59 2.83
C THR A 69 -3.54 -6.09 1.40
N THR A 70 -4.67 -5.91 0.72
CA THR A 70 -4.74 -5.48 -0.69
C THR A 70 -5.29 -4.07 -0.79
N ALA A 71 -6.53 -3.87 -0.34
CA ALA A 71 -7.25 -2.61 -0.32
C ALA A 71 -8.46 -2.75 0.61
N SER A 72 -8.96 -1.65 1.10
CA SER A 72 -10.19 -1.56 1.88
C SER A 72 -11.25 -0.78 1.12
N ASN A 73 -12.54 -1.12 1.33
CA ASN A 73 -13.64 -0.28 0.93
C ASN A 73 -13.63 1.00 1.76
N ILE A 74 -14.04 2.12 1.16
CA ILE A 74 -14.26 3.33 1.95
C ILE A 74 -15.38 3.09 2.95
N SER A 75 -15.17 3.47 4.20
CA SER A 75 -16.20 3.42 5.23
C SER A 75 -17.19 4.59 5.06
N ARG A 76 -18.37 4.47 5.68
CA ARG A 76 -19.33 5.58 5.76
C ARG A 76 -18.73 6.81 6.45
N GLU A 77 -17.99 6.60 7.54
CA GLU A 77 -17.32 7.68 8.28
C GLU A 77 -16.30 8.42 7.41
N GLY A 78 -15.39 7.68 6.75
CA GLY A 78 -14.40 8.26 5.84
C GLY A 78 -15.01 8.96 4.64
N TYR A 79 -16.12 8.42 4.08
CA TYR A 79 -16.84 9.05 2.99
C TYR A 79 -17.48 10.36 3.40
N LEU A 80 -18.14 10.40 4.57
CA LEU A 80 -18.74 11.61 5.13
C LEU A 80 -17.69 12.67 5.47
N ALA A 81 -16.53 12.26 6.03
CA ALA A 81 -15.43 13.16 6.31
C ALA A 81 -14.89 13.81 5.01
N ALA A 82 -14.67 13.01 3.95
CA ALA A 82 -14.26 13.52 2.64
C ALA A 82 -15.33 14.45 2.03
N GLY A 83 -16.62 14.14 2.22
CA GLY A 83 -17.74 14.97 1.76
C GLY A 83 -17.83 16.31 2.46
N ALA A 84 -17.71 16.32 3.78
CA ALA A 84 -17.70 17.54 4.57
C ALA A 84 -16.51 18.45 4.20
N GLU A 85 -15.35 17.84 3.97
CA GLU A 85 -14.16 18.58 3.57
C GLU A 85 -14.28 19.14 2.16
N LEU A 86 -14.82 18.37 1.21
CA LEU A 86 -15.09 18.85 -0.14
C LEU A 86 -16.07 20.05 -0.14
N ALA A 87 -17.13 19.98 0.68
CA ALA A 87 -18.06 21.10 0.83
C ALA A 87 -17.38 22.38 1.34
N ARG A 88 -16.42 22.23 2.29
CA ARG A 88 -15.60 23.34 2.79
C ARG A 88 -14.65 23.89 1.73
N LEU A 89 -14.20 23.04 0.80
CA LEU A 89 -13.23 23.38 -0.25
C LEU A 89 -13.87 23.98 -1.50
N THR A 90 -15.20 24.05 -1.62
CA THR A 90 -15.89 24.53 -2.84
C THR A 90 -15.43 25.93 -3.27
N ASP A 91 -14.94 26.74 -2.34
CA ASP A 91 -14.41 28.07 -2.61
C ASP A 91 -12.87 28.08 -2.88
N ILE A 92 -12.20 26.93 -2.77
CA ILE A 92 -10.74 26.79 -2.77
C ILE A 92 -10.21 26.21 -4.09
N ALA A 93 -11.01 26.08 -5.11
CA ALA A 93 -10.69 25.33 -6.34
C ALA A 93 -9.48 25.83 -7.16
N SER A 94 -8.76 26.86 -6.73
CA SER A 94 -7.54 27.34 -7.40
C SER A 94 -6.26 26.72 -6.79
N PRO A 95 -5.39 26.07 -7.60
CA PRO A 95 -4.11 25.52 -7.13
C PRO A 95 -3.17 26.55 -6.48
N SER A 96 -3.34 27.84 -6.83
CA SER A 96 -2.55 28.96 -6.31
C SER A 96 -3.13 29.58 -5.05
N SER A 97 -4.26 29.09 -4.51
CA SER A 97 -4.85 29.67 -3.31
C SER A 97 -4.07 29.29 -2.05
N VAL A 98 -3.90 30.24 -1.14
CA VAL A 98 -3.30 30.01 0.18
C VAL A 98 -4.07 28.94 0.94
N ALA A 99 -5.38 28.86 0.74
CA ALA A 99 -6.24 27.89 1.40
C ALA A 99 -6.00 26.44 0.92
N SER A 100 -5.71 26.22 -0.38
CA SER A 100 -5.30 24.89 -0.88
C SER A 100 -3.96 24.46 -0.30
N GLU A 101 -2.98 25.37 -0.23
CA GLU A 101 -1.68 25.12 0.39
C GLU A 101 -1.83 24.68 1.85
N GLN A 102 -2.63 25.43 2.63
CA GLN A 102 -2.89 25.11 4.04
C GLN A 102 -3.60 23.77 4.19
N TRP A 103 -4.59 23.48 3.36
CA TRP A 103 -5.32 22.23 3.42
C TRP A 103 -4.41 21.00 3.22
N PHE A 104 -3.53 21.03 2.22
CA PHE A 104 -2.56 19.97 2.02
C PHE A 104 -1.52 19.92 3.14
N ALA A 105 -1.12 21.06 3.70
CA ALA A 105 -0.26 21.12 4.89
C ALA A 105 -0.92 20.44 6.09
N ASP A 106 -2.18 20.75 6.38
CA ASP A 106 -2.94 20.14 7.49
C ASP A 106 -3.03 18.61 7.35
N ILE A 107 -3.23 18.08 6.12
CA ILE A 107 -3.22 16.63 5.87
C ILE A 107 -1.85 16.03 6.23
N ARG A 108 -0.76 16.64 5.76
CA ARG A 108 0.60 16.15 6.04
C ARG A 108 0.94 16.22 7.53
N ASP A 109 0.56 17.30 8.19
CA ASP A 109 0.79 17.51 9.63
C ASP A 109 0.01 16.49 10.47
N ARG A 110 -1.24 16.17 10.09
CA ARG A 110 -2.04 15.11 10.73
C ARG A 110 -1.40 13.74 10.55
N ILE A 111 -0.87 13.42 9.37
CA ILE A 111 -0.14 12.16 9.14
C ILE A 111 1.08 12.08 10.06
N ALA A 112 1.91 13.11 10.09
CA ALA A 112 3.11 13.17 10.94
C ALA A 112 2.75 13.14 12.44
N GLY A 113 1.72 13.89 12.83
CA GLY A 113 1.23 13.96 14.21
C GLY A 113 0.74 12.62 14.74
N ASN A 114 -0.06 11.89 13.95
CA ASN A 114 -0.55 10.55 14.29
C ASN A 114 0.58 9.52 14.52
N LEU A 115 1.71 9.71 13.87
CA LEU A 115 2.90 8.87 14.05
C LEU A 115 3.84 9.37 15.14
N GLY A 116 3.51 10.49 15.78
CA GLY A 116 4.40 11.14 16.76
C GLY A 116 5.71 11.64 16.15
N CYS A 117 5.70 12.02 14.87
CA CYS A 117 6.86 12.37 14.05
C CYS A 117 6.78 13.82 13.55
N ALA A 118 6.41 14.77 14.42
CA ALA A 118 6.13 16.17 14.06
C ALA A 118 7.28 16.90 13.33
N GLY A 119 8.52 16.38 13.36
CA GLY A 119 9.64 16.93 12.59
C GLY A 119 9.86 16.31 11.21
N ALA A 120 9.14 15.24 10.87
CA ALA A 120 9.29 14.60 9.56
C ALA A 120 8.56 15.37 8.47
N HIS A 121 9.15 15.44 7.28
CA HIS A 121 8.51 16.00 6.10
C HIS A 121 7.70 14.92 5.37
N VAL A 122 6.41 15.15 5.20
CA VAL A 122 5.51 14.20 4.52
C VAL A 122 5.31 14.65 3.08
N VAL A 123 5.56 13.77 2.12
CA VAL A 123 5.18 13.93 0.72
C VAL A 123 4.03 12.98 0.43
N LEU A 124 2.89 13.49 -0.04
CA LEU A 124 1.78 12.64 -0.43
C LEU A 124 2.09 11.92 -1.73
N ALA A 125 1.66 10.68 -1.85
CA ALA A 125 1.87 9.83 -3.01
C ALA A 125 0.57 9.11 -3.38
N ALA A 126 0.30 8.93 -4.67
CA ALA A 126 -0.92 8.27 -5.09
C ALA A 126 -1.01 6.83 -4.55
N SER A 127 0.10 6.10 -4.50
CA SER A 127 0.14 4.73 -3.95
C SER A 127 1.47 4.44 -3.26
N GLY A 128 1.59 3.27 -2.61
CA GLY A 128 2.88 2.81 -2.09
C GLY A 128 3.95 2.67 -3.18
N THR A 129 3.56 2.28 -4.41
CA THR A 129 4.50 2.21 -5.55
C THR A 129 5.01 3.61 -5.95
N ASP A 130 4.14 4.63 -5.87
CA ASP A 130 4.54 6.03 -6.09
C ASP A 130 5.48 6.50 -4.97
N ALA A 131 5.22 6.12 -3.72
CA ALA A 131 6.11 6.46 -2.60
C ALA A 131 7.51 5.83 -2.76
N GLU A 132 7.61 4.60 -3.27
CA GLU A 132 8.88 3.97 -3.63
C GLU A 132 9.61 4.72 -4.74
N LEU A 133 8.89 5.13 -5.80
CA LEU A 133 9.44 5.92 -6.88
C LEU A 133 9.92 7.28 -6.39
N LEU A 134 9.17 7.95 -5.50
CA LEU A 134 9.57 9.19 -4.84
C LEU A 134 10.87 8.99 -4.06
N ALA A 135 10.96 7.96 -3.22
CA ALA A 135 12.14 7.66 -2.41
C ALA A 135 13.39 7.45 -3.29
N LEU A 136 13.24 6.72 -4.40
CA LEU A 136 14.30 6.55 -5.38
C LEU A 136 14.72 7.89 -5.99
N CYS A 137 13.76 8.67 -6.51
CA CYS A 137 14.04 9.93 -7.22
C CYS A 137 14.70 10.97 -6.31
N ILE A 138 14.27 11.11 -5.05
CA ILE A 138 14.92 12.02 -4.10
C ILE A 138 16.32 11.55 -3.71
N THR A 139 16.53 10.24 -3.58
CA THR A 139 17.85 9.67 -3.31
C THR A 139 18.80 9.91 -4.47
N VAL A 140 18.35 9.69 -5.71
CA VAL A 140 19.11 10.01 -6.92
C VAL A 140 19.43 11.52 -7.01
N GLY A 141 18.46 12.36 -6.62
CA GLY A 141 18.58 13.82 -6.69
C GLY A 141 19.70 14.41 -5.82
N VAL A 142 20.05 13.74 -4.71
CA VAL A 142 21.18 14.15 -3.87
C VAL A 142 22.46 13.35 -4.15
N SER A 143 22.37 12.19 -4.76
CA SER A 143 23.50 11.32 -5.05
C SER A 143 24.35 11.82 -6.23
N ARG A 144 25.67 11.81 -6.06
CA ARG A 144 26.62 12.14 -7.16
C ARG A 144 27.05 10.93 -7.96
N ARG A 145 26.95 9.75 -7.37
CA ARG A 145 27.41 8.47 -7.93
C ARG A 145 26.24 7.72 -8.53
N PRO A 146 26.50 6.74 -9.39
CA PRO A 146 25.48 5.76 -9.73
C PRO A 146 24.91 5.13 -8.47
N LEU A 147 23.60 4.80 -8.49
CA LEU A 147 22.87 4.25 -7.36
C LEU A 147 22.59 2.77 -7.58
N THR A 148 22.80 1.95 -6.56
CA THR A 148 22.23 0.60 -6.49
C THR A 148 21.06 0.60 -5.53
N ASN A 149 19.90 0.18 -6.02
CA ASN A 149 18.70 -0.01 -5.23
C ASN A 149 18.60 -1.49 -4.82
N LEU A 150 18.79 -1.77 -3.53
CA LEU A 150 18.70 -3.12 -2.96
C LEU A 150 17.25 -3.41 -2.59
N LEU A 151 16.51 -4.01 -3.53
CA LEU A 151 15.10 -4.34 -3.36
C LEU A 151 14.93 -5.69 -2.68
N VAL A 152 14.25 -5.69 -1.54
CA VAL A 152 14.00 -6.90 -0.76
C VAL A 152 12.64 -7.49 -1.12
N ALA A 153 12.58 -8.81 -1.26
CA ALA A 153 11.37 -9.59 -1.52
C ALA A 153 10.47 -9.03 -2.65
N PRO A 154 10.97 -8.86 -3.89
CA PRO A 154 10.20 -8.25 -4.98
C PRO A 154 8.87 -8.96 -5.25
N ASP A 155 8.76 -10.26 -4.99
CA ASP A 155 7.53 -11.05 -5.18
C ASP A 155 6.50 -10.79 -4.06
N GLU A 156 6.95 -10.35 -2.90
CA GLU A 156 6.11 -10.05 -1.74
C GLU A 156 5.90 -8.56 -1.48
N THR A 157 6.33 -7.70 -2.40
CA THR A 157 6.02 -6.26 -2.44
C THR A 157 4.93 -5.94 -3.48
N GLY A 158 4.60 -4.67 -3.69
CA GLY A 158 3.67 -4.25 -4.76
C GLY A 158 4.18 -4.64 -6.15
N ASN A 159 3.28 -5.10 -7.04
CA ASN A 159 3.68 -5.58 -8.37
C ASN A 159 4.38 -4.52 -9.24
N GLY A 160 4.17 -3.24 -8.98
CA GLY A 160 4.85 -2.13 -9.67
C GLY A 160 6.19 -1.75 -9.04
N VAL A 161 6.48 -2.21 -7.81
CA VAL A 161 7.67 -1.81 -7.06
C VAL A 161 8.98 -2.15 -7.77
N PRO A 162 9.17 -3.33 -8.40
CA PRO A 162 10.40 -3.62 -9.11
C PRO A 162 10.73 -2.63 -10.25
N ARG A 163 9.71 -2.17 -10.99
CA ARG A 163 9.90 -1.16 -12.04
C ARG A 163 10.13 0.24 -11.43
N ALA A 164 9.39 0.61 -10.40
CA ALA A 164 9.61 1.85 -9.67
C ALA A 164 11.04 1.91 -9.09
N ALA A 165 11.50 0.82 -8.47
CA ALA A 165 12.86 0.67 -7.95
C ALA A 165 13.96 0.79 -9.01
N ALA A 166 13.64 0.48 -10.28
CA ALA A 166 14.52 0.67 -11.44
C ALA A 166 14.45 2.08 -12.05
N GLY A 167 13.61 2.98 -11.50
CA GLY A 167 13.40 4.32 -12.04
C GLY A 167 12.65 4.31 -13.39
N SER A 168 11.74 3.35 -13.56
CA SER A 168 10.96 3.17 -14.79
C SER A 168 9.47 3.35 -14.53
N HIS A 169 8.75 3.73 -15.57
CA HIS A 169 7.28 3.74 -15.52
C HIS A 169 6.74 2.35 -15.23
N TYR A 170 6.00 2.19 -14.14
CA TYR A 170 5.49 0.87 -13.71
C TYR A 170 4.09 0.55 -14.26
N SER A 171 3.44 1.52 -14.91
CA SER A 171 2.13 1.43 -15.55
C SER A 171 2.17 2.16 -16.90
N ASP A 172 1.17 1.97 -17.74
CA ASP A 172 0.95 2.70 -18.99
C ASP A 172 0.24 4.06 -18.78
N LEU A 173 -0.15 4.35 -17.55
CA LEU A 173 -0.74 5.61 -17.13
C LEU A 173 -0.15 6.02 -15.78
N THR A 174 0.26 7.29 -15.67
CA THR A 174 0.79 7.85 -14.43
C THR A 174 -0.34 8.28 -13.48
N ALA A 175 0.02 8.60 -12.24
CA ALA A 175 -0.95 9.08 -11.25
C ALA A 175 -1.66 10.39 -11.64
N LEU A 176 -1.01 11.23 -12.45
CA LEU A 176 -1.58 12.49 -12.94
C LEU A 176 -2.19 12.39 -14.34
N GLY A 177 -2.36 11.16 -14.85
CA GLY A 177 -3.11 10.91 -16.09
C GLY A 177 -2.29 10.99 -17.38
N SER A 178 -0.96 11.10 -17.30
CA SER A 178 -0.11 11.06 -18.50
C SER A 178 -0.01 9.62 -19.02
N ALA A 179 -0.23 9.44 -20.32
CA ALA A 179 0.05 8.17 -20.99
C ALA A 179 1.57 8.01 -21.16
N VAL A 180 2.09 6.86 -20.78
CA VAL A 180 3.52 6.53 -20.80
C VAL A 180 3.73 5.08 -21.23
N GLU A 181 4.95 4.75 -21.67
CA GLU A 181 5.32 3.36 -21.96
C GLU A 181 5.78 2.67 -20.67
N ALA A 182 5.06 1.61 -20.28
CA ALA A 182 5.42 0.82 -19.10
C ALA A 182 6.78 0.13 -19.29
N GLY A 183 7.71 0.39 -18.37
CA GLY A 183 9.10 -0.09 -18.43
C GLY A 183 10.09 0.92 -19.02
N ALA A 184 9.62 1.98 -19.69
CA ALA A 184 10.51 3.06 -20.12
C ALA A 184 11.08 3.80 -18.90
N PRO A 185 12.35 4.28 -18.97
CA PRO A 185 12.97 5.04 -17.88
C PRO A 185 12.26 6.39 -17.70
N LEU A 186 12.25 6.90 -16.46
CA LEU A 186 11.76 8.25 -16.19
C LEU A 186 12.65 9.29 -16.87
N GLU A 187 12.04 10.36 -17.35
CA GLU A 187 12.76 11.52 -17.88
C GLU A 187 13.74 12.08 -16.83
N GLY A 188 14.97 12.31 -17.24
CA GLY A 188 16.05 12.80 -16.36
C GLY A 188 16.84 11.69 -15.66
N LEU A 189 16.56 10.41 -15.93
CA LEU A 189 17.37 9.28 -15.48
C LEU A 189 18.20 8.72 -16.64
N PRO A 190 19.50 9.03 -16.70
CA PRO A 190 20.36 8.50 -17.76
C PRO A 190 20.58 6.98 -17.60
N PRO A 191 20.83 6.26 -18.71
CA PRO A 191 21.16 4.84 -18.68
C PRO A 191 22.34 4.53 -17.73
N GLY A 192 22.23 3.44 -16.96
CA GLY A 192 23.25 3.03 -16.00
C GLY A 192 23.29 3.83 -14.69
N ARG A 193 22.47 4.86 -14.55
CA ARG A 193 22.36 5.64 -13.30
C ARG A 193 21.86 4.80 -12.14
N ILE A 194 20.93 3.90 -12.39
CA ILE A 194 20.33 3.00 -11.39
C ILE A 194 20.59 1.55 -11.77
N GLU A 195 20.97 0.75 -10.79
CA GLU A 195 21.02 -0.70 -10.86
C GLU A 195 20.13 -1.26 -9.74
N VAL A 196 19.34 -2.28 -10.04
CA VAL A 196 18.51 -2.96 -9.03
C VAL A 196 19.13 -4.31 -8.71
N ARG A 197 19.34 -4.58 -7.43
CA ARG A 197 19.68 -5.91 -6.93
C ARG A 197 18.56 -6.39 -6.01
N THR A 198 18.25 -7.66 -6.09
CA THR A 198 17.18 -8.25 -5.29
C THR A 198 17.72 -9.15 -4.20
N ILE A 199 17.14 -9.06 -3.02
CA ILE A 199 17.40 -9.95 -1.89
C ILE A 199 16.11 -10.73 -1.61
N ALA A 200 16.19 -12.06 -1.74
CA ALA A 200 15.04 -12.93 -1.48
C ALA A 200 14.88 -13.18 0.03
N ILE A 201 13.63 -13.22 0.50
CA ILE A 201 13.29 -13.63 1.88
C ILE A 201 12.84 -15.09 1.95
N ARG A 202 12.69 -15.74 0.78
CA ARG A 202 12.37 -17.17 0.64
C ARG A 202 13.41 -17.87 -0.20
N ASN A 203 13.53 -19.16 0.04
CA ASN A 203 14.30 -20.05 -0.83
C ASN A 203 13.52 -20.38 -2.12
N GLN A 204 14.12 -21.19 -3.00
CA GLN A 204 13.51 -21.58 -4.28
C GLN A 204 12.23 -22.43 -4.13
N THR A 205 12.05 -23.10 -3.00
CA THR A 205 10.84 -23.89 -2.70
C THR A 205 9.70 -23.03 -2.15
N GLY A 206 9.98 -21.76 -1.81
CA GLY A 206 9.01 -20.81 -1.27
C GLY A 206 8.98 -20.76 0.27
N GLU A 207 9.90 -21.45 0.94
CA GLU A 207 10.00 -21.44 2.40
C GLU A 207 10.79 -20.23 2.89
N PRO A 208 10.47 -19.69 4.08
CA PRO A 208 11.21 -18.57 4.66
C PRO A 208 12.71 -18.88 4.82
N ARG A 209 13.55 -17.89 4.51
CA ARG A 209 14.97 -17.94 4.84
C ARG A 209 15.20 -17.49 6.28
N HIS A 210 16.30 -17.98 6.87
CA HIS A 210 16.71 -17.50 8.19
C HIS A 210 17.02 -16.00 8.16
N GLN A 211 16.55 -15.27 9.17
CA GLN A 211 16.71 -13.83 9.27
C GLN A 211 18.19 -13.40 9.23
N HIS A 212 19.06 -14.15 9.90
CA HIS A 212 20.49 -13.90 9.89
C HIS A 212 21.10 -13.92 8.48
N ASP A 213 20.66 -14.85 7.60
CA ASP A 213 21.19 -14.97 6.24
C ASP A 213 20.73 -13.82 5.36
N ILE A 214 19.49 -13.35 5.56
CA ILE A 214 18.95 -12.17 4.86
C ILE A 214 19.73 -10.93 5.27
N ASP A 215 19.99 -10.74 6.55
CA ASP A 215 20.76 -9.62 7.10
C ASP A 215 22.21 -9.64 6.61
N ALA A 216 22.84 -10.82 6.57
CA ALA A 216 24.20 -10.99 6.04
C ALA A 216 24.28 -10.64 4.55
N ASP A 217 23.31 -11.09 3.74
CA ASP A 217 23.25 -10.77 2.31
C ASP A 217 23.12 -9.26 2.05
N ILE A 218 22.34 -8.55 2.85
CA ILE A 218 22.20 -7.08 2.73
C ILE A 218 23.52 -6.40 3.03
N ILE A 219 24.21 -6.75 4.12
CA ILE A 219 25.50 -6.14 4.47
C ILE A 219 26.54 -6.41 3.39
N ALA A 220 26.65 -7.67 2.94
CA ALA A 220 27.58 -8.04 1.89
C ALA A 220 27.28 -7.32 0.55
N ALA A 221 26.01 -7.14 0.20
CA ALA A 221 25.60 -6.40 -0.99
C ALA A 221 25.97 -4.92 -0.87
N VAL A 222 25.71 -4.27 0.27
CA VAL A 222 26.10 -2.87 0.51
C VAL A 222 27.59 -2.68 0.40
N GLU A 223 28.41 -3.52 1.07
CA GLU A 223 29.86 -3.44 0.98
C GLU A 223 30.37 -3.61 -0.46
N LEU A 224 29.79 -4.55 -1.22
CA LEU A 224 30.15 -4.78 -2.61
C LEU A 224 29.89 -3.53 -3.46
N GLU A 225 28.71 -2.90 -3.32
CA GLU A 225 28.35 -1.73 -4.11
C GLU A 225 29.17 -0.49 -3.72
N LEU A 226 29.50 -0.32 -2.44
CA LEU A 226 30.42 0.73 -2.00
C LEU A 226 31.83 0.58 -2.61
N ARG A 227 32.35 -0.68 -2.72
CA ARG A 227 33.61 -0.97 -3.43
C ARG A 227 33.54 -0.67 -4.94
N ARG A 228 32.35 -0.76 -5.55
CA ARG A 228 32.09 -0.37 -6.96
C ARG A 228 31.89 1.13 -7.13
N ASP A 229 32.12 1.93 -6.08
CA ASP A 229 31.89 3.38 -6.00
C ASP A 229 30.45 3.78 -6.34
N ARG A 230 29.47 2.98 -5.91
CA ARG A 230 28.06 3.27 -6.04
C ARG A 230 27.47 3.71 -4.70
N ASP A 231 26.50 4.60 -4.73
CA ASP A 231 25.66 4.87 -3.56
C ASP A 231 24.56 3.79 -3.48
N VAL A 232 23.98 3.59 -2.31
CA VAL A 232 23.04 2.49 -2.09
C VAL A 232 21.74 2.98 -1.45
N LEU A 233 20.61 2.56 -1.99
CA LEU A 233 19.31 2.64 -1.33
C LEU A 233 18.90 1.23 -0.87
N VAL A 234 18.73 1.03 0.41
CA VAL A 234 18.35 -0.26 1.02
C VAL A 234 16.87 -0.25 1.34
N HIS A 235 16.12 -1.23 0.82
CA HIS A 235 14.74 -1.44 1.22
C HIS A 235 14.67 -2.32 2.47
N VAL A 236 13.89 -1.86 3.45
CA VAL A 236 13.48 -2.63 4.62
C VAL A 236 11.98 -2.86 4.50
N LEU A 237 11.58 -4.08 4.23
CA LEU A 237 10.16 -4.43 4.17
C LEU A 237 9.65 -4.70 5.59
N ASP A 238 8.84 -3.79 6.15
CA ASP A 238 8.31 -3.92 7.51
C ASP A 238 7.39 -5.14 7.63
N THR A 239 6.53 -5.34 6.64
CA THR A 239 5.60 -6.47 6.57
C THR A 239 5.39 -6.84 5.12
N SER A 240 5.78 -8.06 4.75
CA SER A 240 5.55 -8.59 3.40
C SER A 240 4.06 -8.85 3.13
N LYS A 241 3.71 -9.17 1.89
CA LYS A 241 2.34 -9.59 1.55
C LYS A 241 1.84 -10.79 2.36
N THR A 242 2.72 -11.61 2.89
CA THR A 242 2.37 -12.81 3.66
C THR A 242 2.61 -12.66 5.17
N GLY A 243 3.13 -11.53 5.58
CA GLY A 243 3.37 -11.24 7.00
C GLY A 243 4.81 -11.45 7.47
N LEU A 244 5.71 -11.93 6.62
CA LEU A 244 7.12 -12.11 7.02
C LEU A 244 7.82 -10.76 7.16
N PRO A 245 8.72 -10.62 8.17
CA PRO A 245 9.70 -9.55 8.21
C PRO A 245 10.76 -9.82 7.12
N ALA A 246 11.43 -8.76 6.69
CA ALA A 246 12.55 -8.90 5.77
C ALA A 246 13.87 -8.58 6.51
N VAL A 247 14.52 -7.48 6.15
CA VAL A 247 15.76 -7.02 6.80
C VAL A 247 15.49 -6.51 8.22
N THR A 248 16.32 -6.86 9.19
CA THR A 248 16.19 -6.30 10.55
C THR A 248 16.58 -4.82 10.58
N ARG A 249 15.99 -4.05 11.50
CA ARG A 249 16.37 -2.66 11.73
C ARG A 249 17.83 -2.54 12.21
N GLN A 250 18.36 -3.58 12.86
CA GLN A 250 19.75 -3.64 13.26
C GLN A 250 20.68 -3.74 12.05
N ALA A 251 20.40 -4.62 11.11
CA ALA A 251 21.16 -4.73 9.86
C ALA A 251 21.04 -3.45 9.01
N ALA A 252 19.85 -2.83 8.95
CA ALA A 252 19.65 -1.58 8.24
C ALA A 252 20.49 -0.43 8.84
N ARG A 253 20.53 -0.29 10.18
CA ARG A 253 21.41 0.67 10.87
C ARG A 253 22.87 0.40 10.59
N HIS A 254 23.29 -0.87 10.65
CA HIS A 254 24.66 -1.26 10.33
C HIS A 254 25.00 -0.89 8.88
N ALA A 255 24.15 -1.24 7.92
CA ALA A 255 24.35 -0.89 6.52
C ALA A 255 24.49 0.64 6.33
N ALA A 256 23.61 1.44 6.92
CA ALA A 256 23.67 2.90 6.85
C ALA A 256 24.97 3.47 7.47
N ALA A 257 25.48 2.85 8.53
CA ALA A 257 26.71 3.26 9.23
C ALA A 257 28.00 2.94 8.44
N LEU A 258 27.96 1.99 7.47
CA LEU A 258 29.14 1.67 6.64
C LEU A 258 29.61 2.87 5.81
N ALA A 259 28.70 3.71 5.34
CA ALA A 259 29.02 4.93 4.60
C ALA A 259 27.89 5.96 4.74
N PRO A 260 27.90 6.76 5.82
CA PRO A 260 26.88 7.78 6.06
C PRO A 260 26.73 8.74 4.86
N GLY A 261 25.49 9.01 4.47
CA GLY A 261 25.14 9.84 3.29
C GLY A 261 25.24 9.10 1.96
N ARG A 262 25.99 8.00 1.86
CA ARG A 262 26.07 7.15 0.65
C ARG A 262 25.14 5.95 0.70
N VAL A 263 24.86 5.44 1.88
CA VAL A 263 23.85 4.38 2.12
C VAL A 263 22.64 5.01 2.78
N ARG A 264 21.51 4.91 2.11
CA ARG A 264 20.21 5.38 2.60
C ARG A 264 19.27 4.21 2.74
N VAL A 265 18.29 4.36 3.61
CA VAL A 265 17.31 3.31 3.91
C VAL A 265 15.91 3.85 3.69
N ILE A 266 15.08 3.04 3.05
CA ILE A 266 13.63 3.19 3.01
C ILE A 266 12.97 2.01 3.71
N VAL A 267 12.03 2.29 4.60
CA VAL A 267 11.17 1.29 5.23
C VAL A 267 9.84 1.28 4.47
N ASP A 268 9.56 0.18 3.76
CA ASP A 268 8.23 -0.06 3.19
C ASP A 268 7.29 -0.53 4.31
N ALA A 269 6.57 0.41 4.90
CA ALA A 269 5.51 0.19 5.89
C ALA A 269 4.10 0.31 5.26
N CYS A 270 3.95 0.08 3.95
CA CYS A 270 2.67 0.22 3.25
C CYS A 270 1.57 -0.73 3.76
N GLN A 271 1.91 -1.81 4.45
CA GLN A 271 0.91 -2.62 5.14
C GLN A 271 0.41 -1.97 6.44
N PHE A 272 1.20 -1.10 7.06
CA PHE A 272 0.89 -0.38 8.30
C PHE A 272 0.42 -1.29 9.45
N ARG A 273 1.09 -2.43 9.66
CA ARG A 273 0.70 -3.44 10.66
C ARG A 273 1.63 -3.51 11.86
N GLY A 274 2.79 -2.88 11.75
CA GLY A 274 3.78 -2.78 12.82
C GLY A 274 3.36 -1.79 13.93
N SER A 275 4.27 -1.57 14.89
CA SER A 275 4.12 -0.57 15.94
C SER A 275 4.41 0.82 15.40
N ILE A 276 3.64 1.81 15.82
CA ILE A 276 3.88 3.23 15.51
C ILE A 276 5.20 3.69 16.15
N SER A 277 5.49 3.24 17.36
CA SER A 277 6.74 3.54 18.06
C SER A 277 7.96 3.08 17.23
N ARG A 278 7.85 1.97 16.50
CA ARG A 278 8.90 1.49 15.59
C ARG A 278 9.08 2.42 14.39
N LEU A 279 8.00 2.88 13.74
CA LEU A 279 8.09 3.82 12.62
C LEU A 279 8.68 5.15 13.04
N LYS A 280 8.34 5.63 14.26
CA LYS A 280 8.97 6.80 14.86
C LYS A 280 10.48 6.61 15.04
N GLN A 281 10.91 5.42 15.49
CA GLN A 281 12.33 5.10 15.62
C GLN A 281 13.03 5.02 14.25
N ASP A 282 12.38 4.43 13.22
CA ASP A 282 12.93 4.37 11.86
C ASP A 282 13.25 5.78 11.33
N LEU A 283 12.36 6.77 11.54
CA LEU A 283 12.61 8.17 11.18
C LEU A 283 13.73 8.81 12.01
N ALA A 284 13.81 8.49 13.31
CA ALA A 284 14.88 8.97 14.18
C ALA A 284 16.25 8.36 13.80
N ASP A 285 16.26 7.14 13.26
CA ASP A 285 17.44 6.48 12.69
C ASP A 285 17.86 7.09 11.32
N GLY A 286 17.12 8.06 10.81
CA GLY A 286 17.38 8.70 9.52
C GLY A 286 16.80 7.94 8.31
N PHE A 287 15.90 6.98 8.52
CA PHE A 287 15.29 6.20 7.46
C PHE A 287 14.04 6.90 6.90
N MET A 288 13.86 6.86 5.58
CA MET A 288 12.59 7.23 4.98
C MET A 288 11.55 6.15 5.29
N VAL A 289 10.27 6.53 5.39
CA VAL A 289 9.18 5.58 5.63
C VAL A 289 8.09 5.79 4.59
N ALA A 290 7.85 4.76 3.76
CA ALA A 290 6.69 4.69 2.87
C ALA A 290 5.51 4.05 3.59
N LEU A 291 4.34 4.67 3.52
CA LEU A 291 3.12 4.14 4.12
C LEU A 291 1.88 4.36 3.26
N THR A 292 0.79 3.67 3.56
CA THR A 292 -0.50 3.88 2.89
C THR A 292 -1.65 3.88 3.88
N GLY A 293 -2.61 4.79 3.66
CA GLY A 293 -3.91 4.77 4.32
C GLY A 293 -4.88 3.72 3.75
N SER A 294 -4.57 3.16 2.57
CA SER A 294 -5.48 2.36 1.75
C SER A 294 -5.60 0.89 2.11
N LYS A 295 -4.79 0.40 3.04
CA LYS A 295 -4.78 -1.01 3.45
C LYS A 295 -5.30 -1.16 4.87
N PHE A 296 -4.41 -1.38 5.85
CA PHE A 296 -4.79 -1.60 7.24
C PHE A 296 -5.58 -0.42 7.84
N VAL A 297 -5.19 0.81 7.54
CA VAL A 297 -5.89 2.03 8.01
C VAL A 297 -7.35 2.12 7.52
N ALA A 298 -7.71 1.34 6.50
CA ALA A 298 -9.06 1.25 5.94
C ALA A 298 -9.56 2.52 5.22
N GLY A 299 -8.66 3.38 4.75
CA GLY A 299 -8.98 4.41 3.77
C GLY A 299 -9.17 3.84 2.37
N PRO A 300 -9.70 4.64 1.43
CA PRO A 300 -9.87 4.20 0.04
C PRO A 300 -8.52 3.96 -0.64
N PRO A 301 -8.47 3.12 -1.68
CA PRO A 301 -7.26 2.89 -2.45
C PRO A 301 -6.62 4.19 -2.96
N PHE A 302 -5.30 4.18 -3.11
CA PHE A 302 -4.51 5.33 -3.59
C PHE A 302 -4.40 6.49 -2.58
N SER A 303 -4.10 6.18 -1.33
CA SER A 303 -3.69 7.12 -0.28
C SER A 303 -2.31 6.70 0.26
N GLY A 304 -1.25 7.02 -0.47
CA GLY A 304 0.14 6.79 -0.10
C GLY A 304 0.81 8.05 0.45
N ALA A 305 1.92 7.87 1.17
CA ALA A 305 2.80 8.93 1.61
C ALA A 305 4.23 8.41 1.80
N LEU A 306 5.19 9.33 1.63
CA LEU A 306 6.59 9.14 2.00
C LEU A 306 6.94 10.14 3.10
N LEU A 307 7.42 9.63 4.23
CA LEU A 307 7.97 10.43 5.32
C LEU A 307 9.49 10.52 5.16
N ILE A 308 9.99 11.73 5.19
CA ILE A 308 11.41 12.06 5.00
C ILE A 308 11.96 12.57 6.34
N PRO A 309 13.05 11.98 6.87
CA PRO A 309 13.67 12.46 8.10
C PRO A 309 14.17 13.89 7.95
N PRO A 310 14.18 14.72 9.02
CA PRO A 310 14.57 16.13 8.97
C PRO A 310 15.94 16.36 8.34
N ALA A 311 16.96 15.63 8.77
CA ALA A 311 18.33 15.79 8.25
C ALA A 311 18.43 15.49 6.74
N PHE A 312 17.66 14.51 6.23
CA PHE A 312 17.62 14.25 4.79
C PHE A 312 16.82 15.32 4.05
N ALA A 313 15.76 15.84 4.64
CA ALA A 313 14.99 16.94 4.07
C ALA A 313 15.83 18.23 3.93
N GLU A 314 16.67 18.55 4.91
CA GLU A 314 17.61 19.67 4.85
C GLU A 314 18.61 19.51 3.69
N GLU A 315 19.20 18.31 3.54
CA GLU A 315 20.10 18.02 2.42
C GLU A 315 19.39 18.17 1.07
N LEU A 316 18.15 17.66 0.97
CA LEU A 316 17.34 17.75 -0.23
C LEU A 316 16.98 19.20 -0.60
N ALA A 317 16.70 20.04 0.39
CA ALA A 317 16.39 21.46 0.19
C ALA A 317 17.58 22.26 -0.35
N VAL A 318 18.79 21.91 0.09
CA VAL A 318 20.03 22.58 -0.37
C VAL A 318 20.44 22.09 -1.77
N ARG A 319 20.21 20.82 -2.05
CA ARG A 319 20.70 20.19 -3.27
C ARG A 319 19.76 19.08 -3.75
N SER A 320 19.05 19.34 -4.84
CA SER A 320 18.24 18.30 -5.46
C SER A 320 18.26 18.40 -6.98
N ASP A 321 18.87 17.40 -7.63
CA ASP A 321 18.73 17.14 -9.05
C ASP A 321 17.71 16.02 -9.27
N ILE A 322 16.50 16.20 -8.73
CA ILE A 322 15.41 15.22 -8.85
C ILE A 322 15.04 15.05 -10.32
N PRO A 323 14.90 13.81 -10.82
CA PRO A 323 14.52 13.53 -12.21
C PRO A 323 13.21 14.21 -12.60
N ALA A 324 13.18 14.87 -13.75
CA ALA A 324 12.02 15.66 -14.22
C ALA A 324 10.78 14.78 -14.44
N GLY A 325 10.95 13.51 -14.81
CA GLY A 325 9.85 12.55 -14.96
C GLY A 325 9.01 12.33 -13.70
N LEU A 326 9.49 12.74 -12.52
CA LEU A 326 8.70 12.71 -11.30
C LEU A 326 7.47 13.63 -11.36
N ALA A 327 7.51 14.69 -12.18
CA ALA A 327 6.35 15.57 -12.41
C ALA A 327 5.12 14.86 -13.00
N GLU A 328 5.28 13.65 -13.52
CA GLU A 328 4.17 12.81 -14.00
C GLU A 328 3.41 12.10 -12.86
N TYR A 329 4.03 12.00 -11.70
CA TYR A 329 3.54 11.19 -10.58
C TYR A 329 3.11 12.02 -9.38
N SER A 330 3.57 13.27 -9.26
CA SER A 330 3.36 14.09 -8.07
C SER A 330 2.97 15.52 -8.44
N ALA A 331 1.97 16.05 -7.76
CA ALA A 331 1.54 17.43 -7.89
C ALA A 331 2.31 18.34 -6.93
N ALA A 332 2.33 19.65 -7.21
CA ALA A 332 3.08 20.60 -6.40
C ALA A 332 2.67 20.60 -4.92
N LEU A 333 1.36 20.56 -4.62
CA LEU A 333 0.85 20.58 -3.25
C LEU A 333 0.96 19.25 -2.51
N ASP A 334 1.36 18.17 -3.19
CA ASP A 334 1.71 16.91 -2.53
C ASP A 334 2.98 17.07 -1.66
N TRP A 335 3.79 18.10 -1.94
CA TRP A 335 5.08 18.37 -1.29
C TRP A 335 4.99 19.52 -0.29
N PRO A 336 5.74 19.42 0.83
CA PRO A 336 5.98 20.58 1.69
C PRO A 336 6.64 21.73 0.92
N THR A 337 6.25 22.97 1.21
CA THR A 337 6.80 24.17 0.55
C THR A 337 8.32 24.24 0.62
N ALA A 338 8.90 23.90 1.77
CA ALA A 338 10.36 23.92 1.99
C ALA A 338 11.13 23.02 1.00
N LEU A 339 10.59 21.82 0.68
CA LEU A 339 11.21 20.90 -0.27
C LEU A 339 10.94 21.32 -1.73
N ARG A 340 9.73 21.80 -1.99
CA ARG A 340 9.31 22.19 -3.34
C ARG A 340 10.12 23.37 -3.89
N GLN A 341 10.48 24.33 -3.06
CA GLN A 341 11.25 25.53 -3.46
C GLN A 341 12.64 25.20 -4.00
N GLY A 342 13.24 24.08 -3.57
CA GLY A 342 14.54 23.60 -4.06
C GLY A 342 14.50 22.84 -5.38
N MET A 343 13.31 22.51 -5.91
CA MET A 343 13.18 21.67 -7.10
C MET A 343 13.42 22.46 -8.39
N ARG A 344 14.18 21.85 -9.31
CA ARG A 344 14.54 22.46 -10.60
C ARG A 344 13.57 22.17 -11.74
N PHE A 345 12.72 21.15 -11.61
CA PHE A 345 11.69 20.84 -12.58
C PHE A 345 10.37 21.56 -12.25
N LYS A 346 9.52 21.73 -13.27
CA LYS A 346 8.17 22.28 -13.08
C LYS A 346 7.18 21.15 -12.91
N PHE A 347 6.36 21.22 -11.85
CA PHE A 347 5.22 20.33 -11.69
C PHE A 347 4.21 20.52 -12.82
N LYS A 348 3.69 19.43 -13.36
CA LYS A 348 2.63 19.46 -14.40
C LYS A 348 1.26 19.79 -13.82
N SER A 349 1.03 19.46 -12.55
CA SER A 349 -0.19 19.74 -11.82
C SER A 349 0.11 20.52 -10.53
N GLY A 350 -0.75 21.46 -10.19
CA GLY A 350 -0.68 22.20 -8.92
C GLY A 350 -1.13 21.33 -7.74
N LEU A 351 -2.23 20.58 -7.90
CA LEU A 351 -2.81 19.78 -6.82
C LEU A 351 -3.38 18.45 -7.34
N ASN A 352 -3.47 17.48 -6.45
CA ASN A 352 -4.17 16.21 -6.63
C ASN A 352 -5.31 16.12 -5.61
N LEU A 353 -6.46 16.78 -5.93
CA LEU A 353 -7.60 16.87 -5.01
C LEU A 353 -8.11 15.50 -4.59
N GLY A 354 -8.18 14.53 -5.52
CA GLY A 354 -8.60 13.18 -5.21
C GLY A 354 -7.69 12.49 -4.19
N LEU A 355 -6.38 12.69 -4.26
CA LEU A 355 -5.43 12.18 -3.27
C LEU A 355 -5.65 12.81 -1.90
N GLY A 356 -5.84 14.13 -1.83
CA GLY A 356 -6.14 14.82 -0.58
C GLY A 356 -7.42 14.29 0.08
N LEU A 357 -8.52 14.14 -0.69
CA LEU A 357 -9.78 13.61 -0.16
C LEU A 357 -9.67 12.15 0.29
N ARG A 358 -8.88 11.32 -0.41
CA ARG A 358 -8.61 9.94 0.02
C ARG A 358 -7.84 9.91 1.34
N TRP A 359 -6.89 10.83 1.53
CA TRP A 359 -6.21 10.97 2.82
C TRP A 359 -7.13 11.47 3.92
N VAL A 360 -8.02 12.43 3.66
CA VAL A 360 -9.05 12.86 4.64
C VAL A 360 -9.87 11.65 5.10
N ALA A 361 -10.33 10.81 4.16
CA ALA A 361 -11.07 9.59 4.50
C ALA A 361 -10.23 8.59 5.31
N ALA A 362 -8.95 8.43 5.01
CA ALA A 362 -8.06 7.56 5.77
C ALA A 362 -7.75 8.10 7.17
N LEU A 363 -7.57 9.41 7.30
CA LEU A 363 -7.29 10.09 8.57
C LEU A 363 -8.45 9.96 9.56
N ALA A 364 -9.70 9.87 9.11
CA ALA A 364 -10.83 9.60 9.98
C ALA A 364 -10.66 8.32 10.81
N HIS A 365 -9.93 7.33 10.29
CA HIS A 365 -9.61 6.10 11.02
C HIS A 365 -8.23 6.14 11.67
N LEU A 366 -7.25 6.74 11.02
CA LEU A 366 -5.89 6.81 11.57
C LEU A 366 -5.87 7.56 12.90
N ASP A 367 -6.57 8.70 12.99
CA ASP A 367 -6.70 9.48 14.23
C ASP A 367 -7.21 8.61 15.39
N ARG A 368 -8.31 7.89 15.15
CA ARG A 368 -8.92 7.01 16.17
C ARG A 368 -8.08 5.78 16.49
N TYR A 369 -7.37 5.22 15.49
CA TYR A 369 -6.51 4.07 15.71
C TYR A 369 -5.32 4.41 16.60
N THR A 370 -4.75 5.60 16.44
CA THR A 370 -3.61 6.06 17.23
C THR A 370 -3.98 6.44 18.67
N GLU A 371 -5.27 6.70 18.95
CA GLU A 371 -5.79 6.87 20.32
C GLU A 371 -5.86 5.55 21.10
N VAL A 372 -5.88 4.40 20.40
CA VAL A 372 -5.85 3.07 21.04
C VAL A 372 -4.42 2.77 21.46
N ASP A 373 -4.19 2.45 22.74
CA ASP A 373 -2.85 2.09 23.20
C ASP A 373 -2.28 0.85 22.46
N GLU A 374 -0.96 0.82 22.26
CA GLU A 374 -0.29 -0.24 21.46
C GLU A 374 -0.47 -1.64 22.05
N SER A 375 -0.63 -1.75 23.38
CA SER A 375 -0.88 -3.05 24.04
C SER A 375 -2.24 -3.60 23.66
N ARG A 376 -3.26 -2.75 23.64
CA ARG A 376 -4.62 -3.12 23.21
C ARG A 376 -4.68 -3.38 21.71
N GLN A 377 -4.01 -2.58 20.88
CA GLN A 377 -3.87 -2.86 19.45
C GLN A 377 -3.28 -4.26 19.23
N SER A 378 -2.21 -4.60 19.94
CA SER A 378 -1.53 -5.90 19.84
C SER A 378 -2.42 -7.04 20.30
N LEU A 379 -3.14 -6.85 21.42
CA LEU A 379 -4.09 -7.83 21.96
C LEU A 379 -5.18 -8.17 20.94
N VAL A 380 -5.82 -7.14 20.37
CA VAL A 380 -6.92 -7.35 19.41
C VAL A 380 -6.41 -8.00 18.13
N LYS A 381 -5.26 -7.56 17.60
CA LYS A 381 -4.63 -8.17 16.42
C LYS A 381 -4.30 -9.65 16.65
N ALA A 382 -3.69 -9.99 17.78
CA ALA A 382 -3.37 -11.37 18.13
C ALA A 382 -4.63 -12.22 18.31
N GLN A 383 -5.68 -11.66 18.92
CA GLN A 383 -6.94 -12.37 19.09
C GLN A 383 -7.65 -12.64 17.76
N PHE A 384 -7.62 -11.68 16.82
CA PHE A 384 -8.12 -11.90 15.48
C PHE A 384 -7.43 -13.09 14.79
N VAL A 385 -6.09 -13.15 14.86
CA VAL A 385 -5.33 -14.28 14.28
C VAL A 385 -5.73 -15.59 14.92
N ARG A 386 -5.89 -15.65 16.26
CA ARG A 386 -6.37 -16.84 16.97
C ARG A 386 -7.78 -17.24 16.51
N SER A 387 -8.68 -16.27 16.36
CA SER A 387 -10.06 -16.52 15.90
C SER A 387 -10.10 -17.08 14.48
N VAL A 388 -9.23 -16.59 13.56
CA VAL A 388 -9.12 -17.19 12.22
C VAL A 388 -8.58 -18.61 12.29
N ARG A 389 -7.45 -18.82 13.00
CA ARG A 389 -6.80 -20.13 13.10
C ARG A 389 -7.74 -21.21 13.65
N SER A 390 -8.45 -20.92 14.75
CA SER A 390 -9.37 -21.88 15.36
C SER A 390 -10.55 -22.28 14.46
N ARG A 391 -10.86 -21.50 13.42
CA ARG A 391 -11.98 -21.74 12.50
C ARG A 391 -11.57 -22.38 11.18
N ILE A 392 -10.33 -22.19 10.75
CA ILE A 392 -9.85 -22.70 9.46
C ILE A 392 -9.91 -24.23 9.40
N ASP A 393 -9.56 -24.93 10.48
CA ASP A 393 -9.52 -26.39 10.52
C ASP A 393 -10.92 -27.01 10.32
N ALA A 394 -11.99 -26.28 10.62
CA ALA A 394 -13.36 -26.72 10.38
C ALA A 394 -13.81 -26.52 8.92
N VAL A 395 -13.05 -25.82 8.08
CA VAL A 395 -13.42 -25.50 6.70
C VAL A 395 -12.71 -26.43 5.73
N LYS A 396 -13.46 -27.39 5.17
CA LYS A 396 -12.90 -28.37 4.24
C LYS A 396 -12.30 -27.71 3.00
N GLY A 397 -11.02 -28.00 2.74
CA GLY A 397 -10.29 -27.53 1.56
C GLY A 397 -9.60 -26.19 1.74
N ILE A 398 -9.50 -25.71 2.96
CA ILE A 398 -8.65 -24.59 3.36
C ILE A 398 -7.66 -25.10 4.41
N SER A 399 -6.44 -24.63 4.37
CA SER A 399 -5.44 -24.87 5.41
C SER A 399 -4.64 -23.61 5.69
N LEU A 400 -4.12 -23.51 6.89
CA LEU A 400 -3.15 -22.46 7.23
C LEU A 400 -1.91 -22.64 6.36
N HIS A 401 -1.35 -21.54 5.91
CA HIS A 401 0.00 -21.55 5.36
C HIS A 401 0.96 -21.33 6.52
N GLU A 402 1.62 -22.39 6.93
CA GLU A 402 2.58 -22.36 8.01
C GLU A 402 3.93 -21.92 7.48
N ASP A 403 4.25 -20.65 7.64
CA ASP A 403 5.54 -20.06 7.26
C ASP A 403 6.49 -19.90 8.44
N ASP A 404 6.00 -20.03 9.69
CA ASP A 404 6.82 -19.74 10.85
C ASP A 404 6.27 -20.32 12.15
N GLU A 405 7.17 -20.86 12.98
CA GLU A 405 6.92 -21.23 14.36
C GLU A 405 6.83 -20.02 15.31
N GLY A 406 6.99 -18.78 14.78
CA GLY A 406 7.02 -17.53 15.53
C GLY A 406 5.69 -16.79 15.62
N ASP A 407 5.49 -16.05 16.72
CA ASP A 407 4.33 -15.20 17.03
C ASP A 407 4.21 -13.95 16.14
N HIS A 408 4.99 -13.89 15.04
CA HIS A 408 5.02 -12.72 14.14
C HIS A 408 3.66 -12.45 13.47
N LEU A 409 2.87 -13.48 13.19
CA LEU A 409 1.54 -13.33 12.59
C LEU A 409 0.53 -12.70 13.56
N GLY A 410 0.63 -12.98 14.85
CA GLY A 410 -0.27 -12.44 15.86
C GLY A 410 -0.27 -10.92 15.91
N SER A 411 0.88 -10.29 15.79
CA SER A 411 0.99 -8.82 15.82
C SER A 411 0.51 -8.12 14.55
N ARG A 412 0.27 -8.85 13.45
CA ARG A 412 0.04 -8.28 12.11
C ARG A 412 -1.40 -8.35 11.63
N ALA A 413 -2.31 -8.99 12.38
CA ALA A 413 -3.74 -9.12 12.05
C ALA A 413 -3.97 -9.67 10.62
N MET A 414 -3.15 -10.64 10.20
CA MET A 414 -3.20 -11.23 8.86
C MET A 414 -2.90 -12.73 8.95
N VAL A 415 -3.68 -13.55 8.25
CA VAL A 415 -3.50 -15.00 8.18
C VAL A 415 -3.45 -15.42 6.72
N PRO A 416 -2.30 -15.89 6.21
CA PRO A 416 -2.21 -16.52 4.90
C PRO A 416 -2.84 -17.92 4.97
N VAL A 417 -3.61 -18.28 3.94
CA VAL A 417 -4.28 -19.57 3.80
C VAL A 417 -4.04 -20.16 2.43
N THR A 418 -3.85 -21.46 2.35
CA THR A 418 -3.80 -22.23 1.11
C THR A 418 -5.13 -22.88 0.83
N LEU A 419 -5.46 -23.05 -0.43
CA LEU A 419 -6.67 -23.72 -0.89
C LEU A 419 -6.31 -25.07 -1.49
N MET A 420 -7.12 -26.08 -1.21
CA MET A 420 -6.98 -27.43 -1.74
C MET A 420 -8.04 -27.71 -2.80
N THR A 421 -7.64 -28.32 -3.91
CA THR A 421 -8.56 -28.84 -4.93
C THR A 421 -9.28 -30.11 -4.46
N GLY A 422 -10.29 -30.56 -5.20
CA GLY A 422 -10.97 -31.84 -4.94
C GLY A 422 -10.05 -33.06 -5.00
N ALA A 423 -8.94 -32.96 -5.74
CA ALA A 423 -7.92 -34.02 -5.85
C ALA A 423 -6.88 -34.01 -4.71
N GLY A 424 -7.02 -33.14 -3.71
CA GLY A 424 -6.08 -33.05 -2.59
C GLY A 424 -4.78 -32.33 -2.92
N THR A 425 -4.70 -31.63 -4.07
CA THR A 425 -3.56 -30.79 -4.45
C THR A 425 -3.83 -29.33 -4.14
N PHE A 426 -2.78 -28.52 -4.04
CA PHE A 426 -2.92 -27.07 -3.85
C PHE A 426 -3.52 -26.41 -5.10
N ALA A 427 -4.41 -25.44 -4.88
CA ALA A 427 -5.00 -24.66 -5.95
C ALA A 427 -3.93 -23.81 -6.67
N SER A 428 -4.03 -23.70 -8.01
CA SER A 428 -3.15 -22.83 -8.79
C SER A 428 -3.40 -21.35 -8.48
N PHE A 429 -2.50 -20.50 -8.94
CA PHE A 429 -2.65 -19.05 -8.76
C PHE A 429 -3.93 -18.54 -9.45
N GLU A 430 -4.22 -19.01 -10.66
CA GLU A 430 -5.41 -18.65 -11.42
C GLU A 430 -6.68 -19.14 -10.71
N ALA A 431 -6.68 -20.36 -10.17
CA ALA A 431 -7.81 -20.88 -9.38
C ALA A 431 -8.04 -20.05 -8.11
N CYS A 432 -6.98 -19.63 -7.41
CA CYS A 432 -7.09 -18.75 -6.24
C CYS A 432 -7.62 -17.36 -6.62
N GLN A 433 -7.19 -16.78 -7.74
CA GLN A 433 -7.73 -15.52 -8.25
C GLN A 433 -9.21 -15.63 -8.57
N ASP A 434 -9.61 -16.67 -9.23
CA ASP A 434 -11.01 -16.94 -9.59
C ASP A 434 -11.89 -17.14 -8.35
N ILE A 435 -11.40 -17.82 -7.32
CA ILE A 435 -12.10 -17.98 -6.06
C ILE A 435 -12.24 -16.61 -5.39
N GLN A 436 -11.17 -15.81 -5.33
CA GLN A 436 -11.22 -14.46 -4.79
C GLN A 436 -12.26 -13.57 -5.51
N LEU A 437 -12.35 -13.67 -6.83
CA LEU A 437 -13.36 -12.95 -7.61
C LEU A 437 -14.77 -13.46 -7.33
N SER A 438 -14.95 -14.78 -7.20
CA SER A 438 -16.25 -15.40 -6.89
C SER A 438 -16.77 -15.01 -5.51
N MET A 439 -15.89 -14.70 -4.56
CA MET A 439 -16.29 -14.17 -3.25
C MET A 439 -17.04 -12.83 -3.34
N ARG A 440 -16.87 -12.08 -4.43
CA ARG A 440 -17.58 -10.81 -4.68
C ARG A 440 -18.94 -11.00 -5.37
N GLY A 441 -19.29 -12.20 -5.81
CA GLY A 441 -20.62 -12.52 -6.30
C GLY A 441 -21.62 -12.72 -5.16
N LEU A 442 -22.92 -12.80 -5.46
CA LEU A 442 -23.98 -13.06 -4.47
C LEU A 442 -24.21 -14.54 -4.19
N HIS A 443 -23.59 -15.45 -4.94
CA HIS A 443 -23.71 -16.88 -4.71
C HIS A 443 -23.07 -17.26 -3.37
N GLY A 444 -23.81 -17.98 -2.54
CA GLY A 444 -23.33 -18.47 -1.24
C GLY A 444 -23.28 -17.42 -0.11
N GLY A 445 -23.93 -16.27 -0.27
CA GLY A 445 -24.04 -15.24 0.77
C GLY A 445 -23.73 -13.82 0.33
N PRO A 446 -23.50 -12.86 1.24
CA PRO A 446 -23.22 -11.47 0.92
C PRO A 446 -21.88 -11.33 0.16
N VAL A 447 -21.65 -10.15 -0.43
CA VAL A 447 -20.36 -9.83 -1.03
C VAL A 447 -19.26 -9.88 0.06
N CYS A 448 -18.21 -10.65 -0.20
CA CYS A 448 -17.08 -10.80 0.72
C CYS A 448 -15.77 -10.48 0.00
N HIS A 449 -14.84 -9.88 0.73
CA HIS A 449 -13.51 -9.54 0.24
C HIS A 449 -12.44 -10.22 1.07
N ILE A 450 -11.50 -10.87 0.38
CA ILE A 450 -10.26 -11.42 0.94
C ILE A 450 -9.05 -10.85 0.19
N GLY A 451 -7.87 -10.92 0.80
CA GLY A 451 -6.63 -10.46 0.16
C GLY A 451 -6.33 -11.22 -1.13
N GLN A 452 -5.72 -10.54 -2.09
CA GLN A 452 -5.35 -11.11 -3.40
C GLN A 452 -4.44 -12.33 -3.26
N ALA A 453 -4.48 -13.21 -4.25
CA ALA A 453 -3.57 -14.34 -4.35
C ALA A 453 -2.09 -13.87 -4.45
N VAL A 454 -1.20 -14.59 -3.76
CA VAL A 454 0.25 -14.38 -3.80
C VAL A 454 0.91 -15.72 -4.09
N ARG A 455 1.85 -15.73 -5.06
CA ARG A 455 2.68 -16.91 -5.34
C ARG A 455 3.83 -17.01 -4.35
N LEU A 456 4.03 -18.18 -3.79
CA LEU A 456 5.13 -18.52 -2.89
C LEU A 456 5.81 -19.79 -3.41
N GLY A 457 6.81 -19.65 -4.27
CA GLY A 457 7.40 -20.79 -4.96
C GLY A 457 6.33 -21.57 -5.76
N SER A 458 6.12 -22.83 -5.42
CA SER A 458 5.12 -23.71 -6.04
C SER A 458 3.70 -23.55 -5.45
N ARG A 459 3.55 -22.78 -4.36
CA ARG A 459 2.26 -22.61 -3.68
C ARG A 459 1.64 -21.25 -3.97
N THR A 460 0.35 -21.14 -3.73
CA THR A 460 -0.39 -19.87 -3.77
C THR A 460 -1.18 -19.72 -2.48
N VAL A 461 -1.13 -18.51 -1.93
CA VAL A 461 -1.88 -18.18 -0.72
C VAL A 461 -2.89 -17.06 -0.99
N LEU A 462 -4.04 -17.12 -0.33
CA LEU A 462 -4.94 -16.00 -0.09
C LEU A 462 -4.71 -15.48 1.33
N ARG A 463 -5.25 -14.31 1.66
CA ARG A 463 -5.02 -13.71 2.98
C ARG A 463 -6.33 -13.23 3.59
N ILE A 464 -6.55 -13.60 4.85
CA ILE A 464 -7.65 -13.11 5.67
C ILE A 464 -7.03 -12.11 6.65
N ALA A 465 -7.46 -10.85 6.61
CA ALA A 465 -6.80 -9.79 7.35
C ALA A 465 -7.78 -8.74 7.87
N ALA A 466 -7.69 -8.45 9.18
CA ALA A 466 -8.41 -7.35 9.80
C ALA A 466 -7.82 -5.98 9.43
N SER A 467 -8.59 -4.93 9.67
CA SER A 467 -8.23 -3.53 9.46
C SER A 467 -8.16 -2.76 10.79
N ALA A 468 -7.74 -1.51 10.72
CA ALA A 468 -7.77 -0.59 11.87
C ALA A 468 -9.20 -0.39 12.40
N VAL A 469 -10.21 -0.39 11.51
CA VAL A 469 -11.63 -0.26 11.93
C VAL A 469 -12.04 -1.41 12.85
N ASP A 470 -11.57 -2.63 12.58
CA ASP A 470 -11.83 -3.79 13.43
C ASP A 470 -11.19 -3.62 14.80
N VAL A 471 -9.94 -3.14 14.85
CA VAL A 471 -9.24 -2.86 16.12
C VAL A 471 -9.93 -1.76 16.92
N ILE A 472 -10.31 -0.67 16.25
CA ILE A 472 -11.04 0.46 16.86
C ILE A 472 -12.36 -0.03 17.45
N GLY A 473 -13.17 -0.77 16.68
CA GLY A 473 -14.48 -1.24 17.11
C GLY A 473 -14.40 -2.13 18.36
N VAL A 474 -13.50 -3.12 18.37
CA VAL A 474 -13.27 -3.98 19.53
C VAL A 474 -12.79 -3.16 20.73
N SER A 475 -11.84 -2.24 20.52
CA SER A 475 -11.28 -1.40 21.58
C SER A 475 -12.34 -0.48 22.23
N GLN A 476 -13.23 0.08 21.43
CA GLN A 476 -14.33 0.92 21.90
C GLN A 476 -15.36 0.11 22.70
N ALA A 477 -15.72 -1.09 22.24
CA ALA A 477 -16.61 -1.96 22.96
C ALA A 477 -16.03 -2.34 24.34
N MET A 478 -14.72 -2.63 24.40
CA MET A 478 -14.03 -2.86 25.69
C MET A 478 -14.03 -1.63 26.59
N SER A 479 -13.82 -0.44 26.04
CA SER A 479 -13.85 0.82 26.79
C SER A 479 -15.26 1.14 27.29
N ALA A 480 -16.29 0.65 26.62
CA ALA A 480 -17.69 0.72 27.07
C ALA A 480 -18.07 -0.38 28.10
N GLY A 481 -17.09 -1.13 28.64
CA GLY A 481 -17.29 -2.10 29.70
C GLY A 481 -17.56 -3.54 29.24
N GLN A 482 -17.50 -3.83 27.93
CA GLN A 482 -17.62 -5.20 27.45
C GLN A 482 -16.35 -6.02 27.73
N SER A 483 -16.50 -7.28 28.03
CA SER A 483 -15.36 -8.21 28.07
C SER A 483 -14.76 -8.36 26.66
N LEU A 484 -13.48 -8.75 26.56
CA LEU A 484 -12.82 -9.00 25.28
C LEU A 484 -13.62 -9.97 24.40
N HIS A 485 -14.15 -11.04 24.98
CA HIS A 485 -14.98 -12.02 24.25
C HIS A 485 -16.24 -11.36 23.65
N GLN A 486 -16.97 -10.59 24.44
CA GLN A 486 -18.16 -9.86 23.95
C GLN A 486 -17.80 -8.85 22.86
N ALA A 487 -16.72 -8.11 23.04
CA ALA A 487 -16.25 -7.11 22.07
C ALA A 487 -15.81 -7.74 20.74
N LEU A 488 -15.32 -8.98 20.74
CA LEU A 488 -14.92 -9.71 19.53
C LEU A 488 -16.10 -10.34 18.79
N THR A 489 -17.23 -10.58 19.44
CA THR A 489 -18.38 -11.29 18.84
C THR A 489 -18.81 -10.74 17.46
N PRO A 490 -18.93 -9.41 17.24
CA PRO A 490 -19.31 -8.89 15.91
C PRO A 490 -18.26 -9.16 14.83
N LEU A 491 -16.96 -9.10 15.18
CA LEU A 491 -15.85 -9.40 14.29
C LEU A 491 -15.84 -10.89 13.91
N GLU A 492 -16.01 -11.76 14.89
CA GLU A 492 -16.07 -13.21 14.73
C GLU A 492 -17.27 -13.65 13.90
N SER A 493 -18.45 -13.05 14.10
CA SER A 493 -19.64 -13.33 13.30
C SER A 493 -19.43 -13.00 11.82
N ARG A 494 -18.75 -11.87 11.49
CA ARG A 494 -18.39 -11.54 10.11
C ARG A 494 -17.38 -12.54 9.54
N LEU A 495 -16.44 -13.01 10.35
CA LEU A 495 -15.48 -14.03 9.95
C LEU A 495 -16.17 -15.36 9.64
N ASP A 496 -17.15 -15.78 10.46
CA ASP A 496 -17.93 -16.98 10.24
C ASP A 496 -18.72 -16.93 8.91
N ILE A 497 -19.32 -15.80 8.59
CA ILE A 497 -20.01 -15.58 7.30
C ILE A 497 -19.00 -15.65 6.14
N LEU A 498 -17.83 -15.02 6.25
CA LEU A 498 -16.78 -15.08 5.22
C LEU A 498 -16.35 -16.53 4.97
N LEU A 499 -16.06 -17.29 6.01
CA LEU A 499 -15.58 -18.67 5.91
C LEU A 499 -16.66 -19.61 5.37
N HIS A 500 -17.92 -19.43 5.78
CA HIS A 500 -19.06 -20.15 5.22
C HIS A 500 -19.16 -19.91 3.70
N LYS A 501 -19.11 -18.66 3.28
CA LYS A 501 -19.13 -18.33 1.85
C LYS A 501 -17.93 -18.89 1.09
N LEU A 502 -16.73 -18.81 1.64
CA LEU A 502 -15.54 -19.38 1.02
C LEU A 502 -15.69 -20.89 0.84
N SER A 503 -16.24 -21.58 1.83
CA SER A 503 -16.59 -23.00 1.73
C SER A 503 -17.59 -23.27 0.60
N ALA A 504 -18.67 -22.49 0.51
CA ALA A 504 -19.69 -22.63 -0.54
C ALA A 504 -19.09 -22.44 -1.95
N VAL A 505 -18.25 -21.41 -2.14
CA VAL A 505 -17.54 -21.14 -3.40
C VAL A 505 -16.62 -22.30 -3.79
N LEU A 506 -15.88 -22.87 -2.84
CA LEU A 506 -15.02 -24.03 -3.03
C LEU A 506 -15.80 -25.27 -3.42
N HIS A 507 -16.95 -25.53 -2.79
CA HIS A 507 -17.81 -26.68 -3.11
C HIS A 507 -18.43 -26.57 -4.51
N HIS A 508 -18.94 -25.41 -4.87
CA HIS A 508 -19.56 -25.18 -6.19
C HIS A 508 -18.58 -25.48 -7.34
N ARG A 509 -17.31 -25.07 -7.18
CA ARG A 509 -16.27 -25.32 -8.20
C ARG A 509 -15.72 -26.75 -8.24
N ARG A 510 -15.98 -27.56 -7.19
CA ARG A 510 -15.62 -28.98 -7.18
C ARG A 510 -16.63 -29.85 -7.89
N GLY A 511 -17.87 -29.35 -8.06
CA GLY A 511 -18.96 -30.05 -8.74
C GLY A 511 -19.17 -29.66 -10.21
N ALA A 512 -18.48 -28.60 -10.66
CA ALA A 512 -18.41 -28.13 -12.04
C ALA A 512 -17.11 -28.60 -12.71
#